data_67bf4c917f6f30359a755382458fa326
#
_entry.id   67bf4c917f6f30359a755382458fa326
#
_cell.length_a   1.000
_cell.length_b   1.000
_cell.length_c   1.000
_cell.angle_alpha   90.00
_cell.angle_beta   90.00
_cell.angle_gamma   90.00
#
_symmetry.space_group_name_H-M   'P 1'
#
loop_
_entity.id
_entity.type
_entity.pdbx_description
1 polymer ?
#
loop_
_entity_poly.entity_id
_entity_poly.type
_entity_poly.pdbx_seq_one_letter_code
_entity_poly.pdbx_strand_id
1 'polypeptide(L)'
;GNAVLAKPAEQTPLIAHRAISLLHEAGVPRAALQLLPGRGSRIGAALTGDARVNGIAFTGSTATAIRIRTAMAEHLQPGSPLIAETGGLNAMIVDSTALPEQAVQSVIESAFQSAGQRCSALRCLYLQEDIADDELTMLKGAMDVLHLGDPWHLNVDSGPVIDAAARAGILAHIDQARSEGRVLKEMNTPQGGTFVA
;
A
#
# COMPACT_ATOMS: atom_id res chain seq x y z
N GLY A 1 7.19 16.19 22.87
CA GLY A 1 6.46 17.33 23.39
C GLY A 1 5.40 17.89 22.44
N ASN A 2 5.24 17.31 21.23
CA ASN A 2 4.23 17.77 20.26
C ASN A 2 2.86 17.14 20.53
N ALA A 3 1.80 17.88 20.22
CA ALA A 3 0.46 17.30 20.09
C ALA A 3 0.27 16.73 18.68
N VAL A 4 -0.51 15.66 18.58
CA VAL A 4 -0.77 14.93 17.32
C VAL A 4 -2.26 14.83 17.06
N LEU A 5 -2.67 15.25 15.87
CA LEU A 5 -3.99 15.00 15.30
C LEU A 5 -3.90 13.85 14.31
N ALA A 6 -4.37 12.69 14.70
CA ALA A 6 -4.26 11.46 13.92
C ALA A 6 -5.50 11.29 13.03
N LYS A 7 -5.34 11.47 11.72
CA LYS A 7 -6.37 11.16 10.71
C LYS A 7 -6.06 9.83 10.04
N PRO A 8 -6.78 8.75 10.34
CA PRO A 8 -6.57 7.46 9.71
C PRO A 8 -7.04 7.44 8.25
N ALA A 9 -6.66 6.37 7.52
CA ALA A 9 -7.29 6.06 6.25
C ALA A 9 -8.81 5.85 6.45
N GLU A 10 -9.60 6.20 5.43
CA GLU A 10 -11.07 6.17 5.51
C GLU A 10 -11.60 4.76 5.72
N GLN A 11 -10.88 3.77 5.19
CA GLN A 11 -11.25 2.37 5.23
C GLN A 11 -10.85 1.66 6.53
N THR A 12 -9.95 2.24 7.34
CA THR A 12 -9.38 1.57 8.52
C THR A 12 -9.52 2.35 9.83
N PRO A 13 -10.68 2.99 10.13
CA PRO A 13 -10.83 3.81 11.32
C PRO A 13 -10.89 3.00 12.61
N LEU A 14 -11.37 1.75 12.56
CA LEU A 14 -11.53 0.92 13.75
C LEU A 14 -10.19 0.49 14.35
N ILE A 15 -9.24 0.06 13.52
CA ILE A 15 -7.91 -0.31 14.01
C ILE A 15 -7.16 0.93 14.53
N ALA A 16 -7.32 2.08 13.87
CA ALA A 16 -6.76 3.33 14.36
C ALA A 16 -7.34 3.74 15.72
N HIS A 17 -8.65 3.58 15.91
CA HIS A 17 -9.31 3.82 17.19
C HIS A 17 -8.73 2.92 18.28
N ARG A 18 -8.57 1.61 18.01
CA ARG A 18 -8.00 0.68 18.98
C ARG A 18 -6.56 1.02 19.33
N ALA A 19 -5.74 1.38 18.34
CA ALA A 19 -4.35 1.79 18.56
C ALA A 19 -4.26 3.06 19.45
N ILE A 20 -5.07 4.08 19.15
CA ILE A 20 -5.12 5.31 19.95
C ILE A 20 -5.62 5.03 21.37
N SER A 21 -6.61 4.16 21.54
CA SER A 21 -7.11 3.76 22.86
C SER A 21 -6.02 3.09 23.69
N LEU A 22 -5.25 2.19 23.11
CA LEU A 22 -4.11 1.53 23.78
C LEU A 22 -3.03 2.56 24.22
N LEU A 23 -2.76 3.56 23.38
CA LEU A 23 -1.83 4.63 23.74
C LEU A 23 -2.33 5.45 24.91
N HIS A 24 -3.63 5.76 24.97
CA HIS A 24 -4.23 6.45 26.12
C HIS A 24 -4.24 5.58 27.39
N GLU A 25 -4.53 4.29 27.26
CA GLU A 25 -4.42 3.31 28.36
C GLU A 25 -2.98 3.23 28.91
N ALA A 26 -1.97 3.37 28.02
CA ALA A 26 -0.56 3.41 28.37
C ALA A 26 -0.08 4.77 28.93
N GLY A 27 -0.96 5.74 29.10
CA GLY A 27 -0.66 7.02 29.76
C GLY A 27 -0.41 8.20 28.81
N VAL A 28 -0.58 8.06 27.50
CA VAL A 28 -0.52 9.22 26.59
C VAL A 28 -1.71 10.14 26.85
N PRO A 29 -1.49 11.42 27.18
CA PRO A 29 -2.58 12.35 27.48
C PRO A 29 -3.52 12.54 26.30
N ARG A 30 -4.82 12.53 26.53
CA ARG A 30 -5.83 12.74 25.47
C ARG A 30 -5.66 14.10 24.77
N ALA A 31 -5.20 15.12 25.48
CA ALA A 31 -4.92 16.43 24.90
C ALA A 31 -3.71 16.41 23.93
N ALA A 32 -2.79 15.45 24.08
CA ALA A 32 -1.61 15.34 23.25
C ALA A 32 -1.82 14.43 22.01
N LEU A 33 -2.86 13.58 22.01
CA LEU A 33 -3.14 12.68 20.90
C LEU A 33 -4.65 12.56 20.68
N GLN A 34 -5.12 12.99 19.52
CA GLN A 34 -6.54 12.98 19.18
C GLN A 34 -6.77 12.27 17.84
N LEU A 35 -7.81 11.42 17.81
CA LEU A 35 -8.24 10.72 16.59
C LEU A 35 -9.30 11.54 15.86
N LEU A 36 -9.09 11.81 14.58
CA LEU A 36 -10.00 12.54 13.70
C LEU A 36 -10.41 11.66 12.51
N PRO A 37 -11.35 10.73 12.69
CA PRO A 37 -11.82 9.89 11.60
C PRO A 37 -12.66 10.70 10.60
N GLY A 38 -12.53 10.37 9.32
CA GLY A 38 -13.33 10.99 8.27
C GLY A 38 -12.59 11.08 6.95
N ARG A 39 -13.30 11.59 5.94
CA ARG A 39 -12.79 11.69 4.58
C ARG A 39 -11.61 12.64 4.48
N GLY A 40 -10.56 12.24 3.75
CA GLY A 40 -9.38 13.05 3.48
C GLY A 40 -9.72 14.38 2.83
N SER A 41 -10.70 14.36 1.90
CA SER A 41 -11.21 15.57 1.23
C SER A 41 -11.86 16.59 2.17
N ARG A 42 -12.33 16.17 3.34
CA ARG A 42 -12.96 17.07 4.35
C ARG A 42 -12.03 17.31 5.53
N ILE A 43 -11.69 16.26 6.28
CA ILE A 43 -10.88 16.39 7.51
C ILE A 43 -9.43 16.71 7.15
N GLY A 44 -8.86 16.03 6.15
CA GLY A 44 -7.50 16.30 5.67
C GLY A 44 -7.36 17.73 5.16
N ALA A 45 -8.30 18.20 4.34
CA ALA A 45 -8.31 19.57 3.83
C ALA A 45 -8.42 20.61 4.95
N ALA A 46 -9.27 20.37 5.97
CA ALA A 46 -9.39 21.26 7.11
C ALA A 46 -8.07 21.33 7.92
N LEU A 47 -7.38 20.21 8.13
CA LEU A 47 -6.11 20.17 8.85
C LEU A 47 -4.99 20.87 8.08
N THR A 48 -4.90 20.63 6.76
CA THR A 48 -3.85 21.23 5.92
C THR A 48 -4.04 22.72 5.66
N GLY A 49 -5.26 23.23 5.86
CA GLY A 49 -5.59 24.65 5.75
C GLY A 49 -5.62 25.42 7.07
N ASP A 50 -5.30 24.78 8.20
CA ASP A 50 -5.37 25.44 9.52
C ASP A 50 -3.97 25.92 9.95
N ALA A 51 -3.79 27.23 10.08
CA ALA A 51 -2.53 27.87 10.43
C ALA A 51 -1.96 27.47 11.82
N ARG A 52 -2.74 26.78 12.65
CA ARG A 52 -2.29 26.25 13.95
C ARG A 52 -1.51 24.93 13.79
N VAL A 53 -1.60 24.27 12.63
CA VAL A 53 -0.84 23.06 12.32
C VAL A 53 0.59 23.44 11.99
N ASN A 54 1.55 22.87 12.71
CA ASN A 54 2.96 23.24 12.61
C ASN A 54 3.76 22.28 11.71
N GLY A 55 3.18 21.15 11.30
CA GLY A 55 3.82 20.18 10.42
C GLY A 55 2.90 19.01 10.11
N ILE A 56 3.19 18.29 9.04
CA ILE A 56 2.36 17.17 8.58
C ILE A 56 3.26 15.97 8.27
N ALA A 57 2.89 14.81 8.82
CA ALA A 57 3.38 13.51 8.38
C ALA A 57 2.26 12.79 7.62
N PHE A 58 2.51 12.42 6.39
CA PHE A 58 1.52 11.85 5.48
C PHE A 58 2.06 10.57 4.83
N THR A 59 1.21 9.55 4.77
CA THR A 59 1.46 8.35 3.95
C THR A 59 0.26 8.15 3.03
N GLY A 60 0.51 8.01 1.72
CA GLY A 60 -0.56 7.81 0.75
C GLY A 60 -0.12 8.07 -0.70
N SER A 61 -1.05 8.51 -1.55
CA SER A 61 -0.74 8.75 -2.96
C SER A 61 0.08 10.02 -3.18
N THR A 62 0.97 9.99 -4.18
CA THR A 62 1.75 11.16 -4.62
C THR A 62 0.87 12.35 -4.97
N ALA A 63 -0.27 12.11 -5.63
CA ALA A 63 -1.23 13.17 -5.96
C ALA A 63 -1.77 13.87 -4.71
N THR A 64 -2.05 13.11 -3.64
CA THR A 64 -2.49 13.69 -2.36
C THR A 64 -1.36 14.44 -1.66
N ALA A 65 -0.13 13.93 -1.67
CA ALA A 65 1.03 14.61 -1.11
C ALA A 65 1.27 15.98 -1.77
N ILE A 66 1.13 16.06 -3.10
CA ILE A 66 1.23 17.32 -3.85
C ILE A 66 0.14 18.32 -3.39
N ARG A 67 -1.11 17.87 -3.26
CA ARG A 67 -2.21 18.73 -2.77
C ARG A 67 -1.95 19.23 -1.35
N ILE A 68 -1.46 18.37 -0.46
CA ILE A 68 -1.06 18.75 0.90
C ILE A 68 0.03 19.82 0.85
N ARG A 69 1.07 19.62 0.06
CA ARG A 69 2.17 20.60 -0.08
C ARG A 69 1.66 21.95 -0.55
N THR A 70 0.76 21.99 -1.55
CA THR A 70 0.16 23.22 -2.05
C THR A 70 -0.63 23.93 -0.96
N ALA A 71 -1.52 23.20 -0.26
CA ALA A 71 -2.30 23.78 0.83
C ALA A 71 -1.42 24.30 1.97
N MET A 72 -0.37 23.60 2.34
CA MET A 72 0.59 24.04 3.35
C MET A 72 1.28 25.34 2.95
N ALA A 73 1.68 25.46 1.68
CA ALA A 73 2.33 26.68 1.18
C ALA A 73 1.43 27.91 1.25
N GLU A 74 0.12 27.72 1.13
CA GLU A 74 -0.88 28.80 1.18
C GLU A 74 -1.31 29.17 2.61
N HIS A 75 -1.30 28.21 3.54
CA HIS A 75 -1.98 28.37 4.83
C HIS A 75 -1.11 28.20 6.07
N LEU A 76 -0.03 27.42 6.01
CA LEU A 76 0.83 27.13 7.15
C LEU A 76 2.00 28.13 7.23
N GLN A 77 2.67 28.12 8.39
CA GLN A 77 3.87 28.94 8.59
C GLN A 77 4.97 28.52 7.61
N PRO A 78 5.73 29.46 7.03
CA PRO A 78 6.90 29.16 6.23
C PRO A 78 7.87 28.25 7.00
N GLY A 79 8.35 27.19 6.33
CA GLY A 79 9.25 26.20 6.96
C GLY A 79 8.56 25.10 7.74
N SER A 80 7.21 25.05 7.80
CA SER A 80 6.49 23.91 8.36
C SER A 80 6.89 22.61 7.66
N PRO A 81 7.36 21.56 8.39
CA PRO A 81 7.82 20.33 7.78
C PRO A 81 6.67 19.52 7.18
N LEU A 82 6.92 18.96 6.00
CA LEU A 82 6.11 17.91 5.38
C LEU A 82 6.95 16.64 5.23
N ILE A 83 6.59 15.60 5.94
CA ILE A 83 7.08 14.23 5.71
C ILE A 83 6.03 13.53 4.86
N ALA A 84 6.35 13.20 3.62
CA ALA A 84 5.41 12.59 2.69
C ALA A 84 5.98 11.28 2.16
N GLU A 85 5.45 10.17 2.66
CA GLU A 85 5.76 8.82 2.20
C GLU A 85 4.72 8.40 1.15
N THR A 86 5.18 8.15 -0.07
CA THR A 86 4.29 7.79 -1.19
C THR A 86 4.71 6.47 -1.83
N GLY A 87 3.95 6.02 -2.82
CA GLY A 87 4.26 4.81 -3.56
C GLY A 87 5.49 4.95 -4.45
N GLY A 88 5.99 3.81 -4.93
CA GLY A 88 7.13 3.73 -5.83
C GLY A 88 7.06 2.52 -6.74
N LEU A 89 7.94 2.47 -7.74
CA LEU A 89 8.20 1.31 -8.60
C LEU A 89 9.41 0.55 -8.04
N ASN A 90 9.18 -0.21 -6.97
CA ASN A 90 10.25 -0.95 -6.28
C ASN A 90 10.78 -2.06 -7.17
N ALA A 91 12.10 -2.14 -7.28
CA ALA A 91 12.79 -3.08 -8.15
C ALA A 91 13.49 -4.17 -7.33
N MET A 92 13.52 -5.39 -7.89
CA MET A 92 14.38 -6.49 -7.48
C MET A 92 15.23 -6.90 -8.68
N ILE A 93 16.53 -7.07 -8.48
CA ILE A 93 17.47 -7.51 -9.49
C ILE A 93 17.98 -8.89 -9.06
N VAL A 94 17.84 -9.87 -9.95
CA VAL A 94 18.30 -11.24 -9.71
C VAL A 94 19.30 -11.59 -10.79
N ASP A 95 20.52 -11.92 -10.39
CA ASP A 95 21.60 -12.37 -11.27
C ASP A 95 21.86 -13.88 -11.09
N SER A 96 22.72 -14.44 -11.94
CA SER A 96 23.04 -15.87 -11.97
C SER A 96 23.73 -16.40 -10.69
N THR A 97 24.09 -15.54 -9.74
CA THR A 97 24.66 -15.96 -8.45
C THR A 97 23.60 -16.17 -7.36
N ALA A 98 22.35 -15.76 -7.63
CA ALA A 98 21.23 -15.96 -6.70
C ALA A 98 20.84 -17.44 -6.62
N LEU A 99 20.31 -17.85 -5.48
CA LEU A 99 19.65 -19.14 -5.35
C LEU A 99 18.19 -19.00 -5.84
N PRO A 100 17.81 -19.68 -6.94
CA PRO A 100 16.52 -19.47 -7.60
C PRO A 100 15.32 -19.61 -6.67
N GLU A 101 15.31 -20.64 -5.81
CA GLU A 101 14.20 -20.90 -4.88
C GLU A 101 14.01 -19.75 -3.88
N GLN A 102 15.10 -19.15 -3.39
CA GLN A 102 15.04 -18.01 -2.48
C GLN A 102 14.61 -16.73 -3.22
N ALA A 103 15.06 -16.54 -4.45
CA ALA A 103 14.66 -15.41 -5.27
C ALA A 103 13.16 -15.46 -5.53
N VAL A 104 12.62 -16.59 -5.99
CA VAL A 104 11.20 -16.81 -6.23
C VAL A 104 10.38 -16.60 -4.95
N GLN A 105 10.80 -17.17 -3.82
CA GLN A 105 10.12 -16.95 -2.54
C GLN A 105 10.07 -15.45 -2.17
N SER A 106 11.20 -14.75 -2.31
CA SER A 106 11.28 -13.31 -2.02
C SER A 106 10.39 -12.48 -2.94
N VAL A 107 10.28 -12.86 -4.23
CA VAL A 107 9.35 -12.23 -5.18
C VAL A 107 7.91 -12.42 -4.73
N ILE A 108 7.50 -13.66 -4.42
CA ILE A 108 6.14 -13.98 -3.95
C ILE A 108 5.78 -13.18 -2.69
N GLU A 109 6.64 -13.18 -1.69
CA GLU A 109 6.41 -12.44 -0.43
C GLU A 109 6.33 -10.93 -0.67
N SER A 110 7.23 -10.39 -1.48
CA SER A 110 7.30 -8.95 -1.71
C SER A 110 6.19 -8.44 -2.62
N ALA A 111 5.85 -9.16 -3.70
CA ALA A 111 4.89 -8.70 -4.69
C ALA A 111 3.43 -8.95 -4.29
N PHE A 112 3.13 -10.11 -3.68
CA PHE A 112 1.75 -10.58 -3.52
C PHE A 112 1.23 -10.58 -2.08
N GLN A 113 2.08 -10.51 -1.06
CA GLN A 113 1.62 -10.39 0.31
C GLN A 113 0.73 -9.14 0.48
N SER A 114 -0.41 -9.27 1.19
CA SER A 114 -1.44 -8.24 1.33
C SER A 114 -2.01 -7.77 -0.02
N ALA A 115 -2.09 -8.66 -1.01
CA ALA A 115 -2.47 -8.35 -2.40
C ALA A 115 -1.61 -7.22 -3.02
N GLY A 116 -0.32 -7.16 -2.67
CA GLY A 116 0.61 -6.14 -3.14
C GLY A 116 0.31 -4.72 -2.67
N GLN A 117 -0.55 -4.54 -1.67
CA GLN A 117 -1.01 -3.21 -1.20
C GLN A 117 -0.06 -2.56 -0.19
N ARG A 118 1.26 -2.59 -0.45
CA ARG A 118 2.28 -1.92 0.37
C ARG A 118 3.10 -0.97 -0.49
N CYS A 119 3.56 0.13 0.10
CA CYS A 119 4.50 1.06 -0.55
C CYS A 119 5.82 0.38 -0.93
N SER A 120 6.23 -0.67 -0.20
CA SER A 120 7.45 -1.46 -0.42
C SER A 120 7.24 -2.71 -1.27
N ALA A 121 6.02 -3.00 -1.76
CA ALA A 121 5.78 -4.18 -2.59
C ALA A 121 6.59 -4.12 -3.89
N LEU A 122 7.14 -5.25 -4.29
CA LEU A 122 7.86 -5.38 -5.55
C LEU A 122 6.94 -5.06 -6.74
N ARG A 123 7.44 -4.26 -7.70
CA ARG A 123 6.72 -3.86 -8.91
C ARG A 123 7.49 -4.20 -10.18
N CYS A 124 8.81 -4.21 -10.12
CA CYS A 124 9.67 -4.48 -11.26
C CYS A 124 10.67 -5.56 -10.89
N LEU A 125 10.59 -6.72 -11.52
CA LEU A 125 11.57 -7.79 -11.40
C LEU A 125 12.48 -7.73 -12.62
N TYR A 126 13.78 -7.59 -12.39
CA TYR A 126 14.82 -7.64 -13.42
C TYR A 126 15.60 -8.93 -13.26
N LEU A 127 15.52 -9.79 -14.26
CA LEU A 127 16.23 -11.06 -14.31
C LEU A 127 17.38 -10.97 -15.29
N GLN A 128 18.53 -11.51 -14.93
CA GLN A 128 19.63 -11.70 -15.86
C GLN A 128 19.18 -12.67 -16.97
N GLU A 129 19.55 -12.41 -18.22
CA GLU A 129 18.98 -13.07 -19.40
C GLU A 129 19.14 -14.60 -19.39
N ASP A 130 20.28 -15.09 -18.96
CA ASP A 130 20.62 -16.51 -18.94
C ASP A 130 19.86 -17.35 -17.90
N ILE A 131 19.26 -16.71 -16.88
CA ILE A 131 18.44 -17.38 -15.86
C ILE A 131 16.93 -17.05 -15.98
N ALA A 132 16.57 -16.14 -16.86
CA ALA A 132 15.22 -15.55 -16.88
C ALA A 132 14.11 -16.59 -17.14
N ASP A 133 14.31 -17.51 -18.07
CA ASP A 133 13.30 -18.51 -18.44
C ASP A 133 13.05 -19.52 -17.30
N ASP A 134 14.10 -19.96 -16.63
CA ASP A 134 14.01 -20.89 -15.50
C ASP A 134 13.34 -20.20 -14.29
N GLU A 135 13.76 -18.99 -13.95
CA GLU A 135 13.17 -18.18 -12.89
C GLU A 135 11.68 -17.89 -13.15
N LEU A 136 11.30 -17.52 -14.36
CA LEU A 136 9.90 -17.29 -14.73
C LEU A 136 9.07 -18.57 -14.67
N THR A 137 9.65 -19.71 -15.01
CA THR A 137 8.97 -21.01 -14.91
C THR A 137 8.70 -21.36 -13.45
N MET A 138 9.70 -21.21 -12.59
CA MET A 138 9.56 -21.44 -11.15
C MET A 138 8.58 -20.44 -10.51
N LEU A 139 8.66 -19.16 -10.86
CA LEU A 139 7.74 -18.14 -10.35
C LEU A 139 6.28 -18.43 -10.72
N LYS A 140 6.02 -18.81 -11.99
CA LYS A 140 4.67 -19.21 -12.42
C LYS A 140 4.16 -20.42 -11.65
N GLY A 141 5.03 -21.43 -11.39
CA GLY A 141 4.69 -22.60 -10.57
C GLY A 141 4.42 -22.22 -9.11
N ALA A 142 5.20 -21.32 -8.54
CA ALA A 142 4.96 -20.81 -7.19
C ALA A 142 3.62 -20.03 -7.09
N MET A 143 3.26 -19.28 -8.13
CA MET A 143 1.95 -18.60 -8.18
C MET A 143 0.79 -19.61 -8.26
N ASP A 144 0.95 -20.75 -8.93
CA ASP A 144 -0.11 -21.77 -9.04
C ASP A 144 -0.52 -22.39 -7.72
N VAL A 145 0.33 -22.37 -6.71
CA VAL A 145 0.04 -22.92 -5.37
C VAL A 145 -0.48 -21.87 -4.38
N LEU A 146 -0.50 -20.59 -4.75
CA LEU A 146 -1.07 -19.56 -3.91
C LEU A 146 -2.60 -19.64 -3.85
N HIS A 147 -3.15 -19.51 -2.66
CA HIS A 147 -4.58 -19.50 -2.43
C HIS A 147 -5.09 -18.08 -2.18
N LEU A 148 -5.96 -17.59 -3.06
CA LEU A 148 -6.67 -16.33 -2.88
C LEU A 148 -8.02 -16.61 -2.21
N GLY A 149 -8.34 -15.88 -1.14
CA GLY A 149 -9.58 -16.13 -0.42
C GLY A 149 -9.77 -15.24 0.80
N ASP A 150 -10.66 -15.69 1.70
CA ASP A 150 -10.90 -14.99 2.96
C ASP A 150 -9.67 -15.10 3.88
N PRO A 151 -9.02 -13.99 4.23
CA PRO A 151 -7.79 -13.98 5.03
C PRO A 151 -7.98 -14.43 6.49
N TRP A 152 -9.20 -14.72 6.94
CA TRP A 152 -9.45 -15.37 8.22
C TRP A 152 -9.06 -16.86 8.24
N HIS A 153 -8.88 -17.46 7.08
CA HIS A 153 -8.44 -18.85 6.97
C HIS A 153 -6.91 -18.93 6.84
N LEU A 154 -6.29 -19.78 7.67
CA LEU A 154 -4.82 -19.92 7.72
C LEU A 154 -4.19 -20.49 6.44
N ASN A 155 -4.99 -21.11 5.57
CA ASN A 155 -4.55 -21.64 4.28
C ASN A 155 -4.70 -20.64 3.14
N VAL A 156 -5.00 -19.38 3.42
CA VAL A 156 -5.13 -18.31 2.42
C VAL A 156 -3.89 -17.44 2.44
N ASP A 157 -3.26 -17.29 1.29
CA ASP A 157 -2.02 -16.51 1.14
C ASP A 157 -2.29 -15.04 0.82
N SER A 158 -3.37 -14.77 0.07
CA SER A 158 -3.72 -13.39 -0.29
C SER A 158 -5.22 -13.15 -0.25
N GLY A 159 -5.59 -12.02 0.35
CA GLY A 159 -6.97 -11.55 0.47
C GLY A 159 -7.39 -10.60 -0.66
N PRO A 160 -8.56 -9.96 -0.51
CA PRO A 160 -9.05 -8.96 -1.47
C PRO A 160 -8.28 -7.64 -1.35
N VAL A 161 -8.34 -6.82 -2.40
CA VAL A 161 -7.91 -5.42 -2.30
C VAL A 161 -8.92 -4.59 -1.52
N ILE A 162 -8.48 -3.43 -1.02
CA ILE A 162 -9.15 -2.67 0.04
C ILE A 162 -10.59 -2.23 -0.31
N ASP A 163 -10.86 -1.89 -1.56
CA ASP A 163 -12.18 -1.43 -1.98
C ASP A 163 -12.41 -1.62 -3.50
N ALA A 164 -13.63 -1.34 -3.94
CA ALA A 164 -14.03 -1.45 -5.34
C ALA A 164 -13.28 -0.47 -6.27
N ALA A 165 -12.88 0.70 -5.77
CA ALA A 165 -12.15 1.69 -6.56
C ALA A 165 -10.71 1.20 -6.84
N ALA A 166 -10.04 0.63 -5.83
CA ALA A 166 -8.74 -0.01 -5.99
C ALA A 166 -8.82 -1.18 -6.97
N ARG A 167 -9.83 -2.05 -6.82
CA ARG A 167 -10.07 -3.15 -7.76
C ARG A 167 -10.24 -2.66 -9.19
N ALA A 168 -11.09 -1.67 -9.42
CA ALA A 168 -11.34 -1.13 -10.76
C ALA A 168 -10.07 -0.57 -11.40
N GLY A 169 -9.24 0.16 -10.65
CA GLY A 169 -7.97 0.69 -11.14
C GLY A 169 -6.98 -0.40 -11.54
N ILE A 170 -6.86 -1.46 -10.73
CA ILE A 170 -5.96 -2.59 -11.02
C ILE A 170 -6.47 -3.37 -12.24
N LEU A 171 -7.77 -3.67 -12.32
CA LEU A 171 -8.35 -4.37 -13.46
C LEU A 171 -8.15 -3.58 -14.77
N ALA A 172 -8.31 -2.26 -14.75
CA ALA A 172 -8.05 -1.44 -15.94
C ALA A 172 -6.58 -1.55 -16.41
N HIS A 173 -5.63 -1.62 -15.47
CA HIS A 173 -4.22 -1.83 -15.80
C HIS A 173 -3.97 -3.24 -16.37
N ILE A 174 -4.57 -4.28 -15.78
CA ILE A 174 -4.47 -5.66 -16.28
C ILE A 174 -5.08 -5.77 -17.68
N ASP A 175 -6.24 -5.17 -17.92
CA ASP A 175 -6.91 -5.17 -19.23
C ASP A 175 -6.07 -4.49 -20.31
N GLN A 176 -5.40 -3.39 -19.96
CA GLN A 176 -4.43 -2.76 -20.86
C GLN A 176 -3.27 -3.71 -21.16
N ALA A 177 -2.64 -4.31 -20.14
CA ALA A 177 -1.54 -5.25 -20.34
C ALA A 177 -1.96 -6.46 -21.17
N ARG A 178 -3.19 -6.96 -20.97
CA ARG A 178 -3.76 -8.07 -21.74
C ARG A 178 -3.98 -7.68 -23.21
N SER A 179 -4.48 -6.48 -23.49
CA SER A 179 -4.65 -5.98 -24.86
C SER A 179 -3.32 -5.83 -25.61
N GLU A 180 -2.23 -5.64 -24.88
CA GLU A 180 -0.88 -5.52 -25.40
C GLU A 180 -0.10 -6.88 -25.41
N GLY A 181 -0.74 -7.98 -25.02
CA GLY A 181 -0.13 -9.31 -24.95
C GLY A 181 0.98 -9.45 -23.90
N ARG A 182 0.95 -8.63 -22.86
CA ARG A 182 2.00 -8.56 -21.82
C ARG A 182 1.66 -9.28 -20.53
N VAL A 183 0.53 -9.99 -20.45
CA VAL A 183 0.16 -10.78 -19.28
C VAL A 183 0.80 -12.16 -19.39
N LEU A 184 1.67 -12.52 -18.46
CA LEU A 184 2.36 -13.82 -18.43
C LEU A 184 1.62 -14.85 -17.59
N LYS A 185 0.92 -14.42 -16.55
CA LYS A 185 0.20 -15.28 -15.61
C LYS A 185 -0.94 -14.51 -14.94
N GLU A 186 -2.07 -15.16 -14.79
CA GLU A 186 -3.19 -14.73 -13.96
C GLU A 186 -3.60 -15.89 -13.06
N MET A 187 -4.12 -15.55 -11.89
CA MET A 187 -4.60 -16.52 -10.93
C MET A 187 -6.14 -16.57 -10.91
N ASN A 188 -6.68 -17.71 -10.47
CA ASN A 188 -8.12 -17.81 -10.25
C ASN A 188 -8.52 -17.01 -9.01
N THR A 189 -9.54 -16.17 -9.14
CA THR A 189 -10.08 -15.39 -8.03
C THR A 189 -11.40 -15.97 -7.54
N PRO A 190 -11.70 -15.85 -6.22
CA PRO A 190 -13.02 -16.14 -5.70
C PRO A 190 -14.11 -15.29 -6.39
N GLN A 191 -15.32 -15.83 -6.44
CA GLN A 191 -16.48 -15.09 -6.94
C GLN A 191 -16.93 -14.03 -5.94
N GLY A 192 -17.22 -12.82 -6.42
CA GLY A 192 -17.63 -11.70 -5.57
C GLY A 192 -16.47 -10.99 -4.86
N GLY A 193 -16.78 -10.01 -4.02
CA GLY A 193 -15.79 -9.22 -3.30
C GLY A 193 -14.89 -8.34 -4.19
N THR A 194 -13.74 -7.95 -3.65
CA THR A 194 -12.77 -7.08 -4.32
C THR A 194 -11.45 -7.81 -4.67
N PHE A 195 -11.54 -9.08 -5.04
CA PHE A 195 -10.37 -9.84 -5.47
C PHE A 195 -9.86 -9.40 -6.85
N VAL A 196 -8.56 -9.56 -7.05
CA VAL A 196 -7.87 -9.32 -8.32
C VAL A 196 -6.95 -10.52 -8.59
N ALA A 197 -6.86 -10.96 -9.86
CA ALA A 197 -6.05 -12.09 -10.32
C ALA A 197 -4.55 -11.74 -10.38
#